data_afffe43ae8f416fb0f64f3c26d6352eb
#
_entry.id   afffe43ae8f416fb0f64f3c26d6352eb
#
_cell.length_a   1.000
_cell.length_b   1.000
_cell.length_c   1.000
_cell.angle_alpha   90.00
_cell.angle_beta   90.00
_cell.angle_gamma   90.00
#
_symmetry.space_group_name_H-M   'P 1'
#
loop_
_entity.id
_entity.type
_entity.pdbx_description
1 polymer ?
#
loop_
_entity_poly.entity_id
_entity_poly.type
_entity_poly.pdbx_seq_one_letter_code
_entity_poly.pdbx_strand_id
1 'polypeptide(L)'
;MNRSLVTIADHTREKIEYLVDMASEFEKHPNRRLLEGRVVATLFFEPSTRTRLSFETAANRLGARVIGFADPKVTSGTKGETLKDTIMMVSNYADIIVMRHYLEGAARYASEVAPVPIVNAGDGANQHPSQTMLDIYSIYKTQGTLDNLNIYMVGDLKYGRTVHSLLMAMRHFTPTFHFIAPDELAMPEYYKLYCKEHGIRYVEHKDFDANTIADADILYMTRVQRERFSDLLEYERVKDSYLLKRNMLSRAKENLKILHPLPRVNEIEYSIDETPYAYYFQQAGNGLFARQALICDALGITLEEVKNDNTIIY
;
A
#
# COMPACT_ATOMS: atom_id res chain seq x y z
N MET A 1 -10.86 -16.42 15.96
CA MET A 1 -9.89 -15.31 16.09
C MET A 1 -10.23 -14.30 15.02
N ASN A 2 -10.24 -13.01 15.35
CA ASN A 2 -10.47 -11.93 14.38
C ASN A 2 -9.25 -11.85 13.45
N ARG A 3 -9.44 -12.09 12.14
CA ARG A 3 -8.37 -12.09 11.12
C ARG A 3 -8.22 -10.72 10.45
N SER A 4 -8.48 -9.64 11.19
CA SER A 4 -8.36 -8.28 10.65
C SER A 4 -6.93 -7.95 10.21
N LEU A 5 -6.80 -7.24 9.09
CA LEU A 5 -5.56 -6.62 8.65
C LEU A 5 -5.56 -5.16 9.09
N VAL A 6 -4.90 -4.85 10.18
CA VAL A 6 -4.86 -3.48 10.75
C VAL A 6 -3.53 -2.80 10.48
N THR A 7 -2.42 -3.49 10.72
CA THR A 7 -1.06 -3.01 10.46
C THR A 7 -0.21 -4.11 9.87
N ILE A 8 0.70 -3.73 8.97
CA ILE A 8 1.64 -4.67 8.37
C ILE A 8 2.69 -5.16 9.37
N ALA A 9 2.95 -4.38 10.41
CA ALA A 9 3.90 -4.75 11.47
C ALA A 9 3.47 -5.98 12.27
N ASP A 10 2.18 -6.34 12.26
CA ASP A 10 1.66 -7.54 12.93
C ASP A 10 1.92 -8.83 12.11
N HIS A 11 2.45 -8.73 10.89
CA HIS A 11 2.67 -9.88 10.00
C HIS A 11 4.10 -10.41 10.13
N THR A 12 4.24 -11.73 10.10
CA THR A 12 5.52 -12.43 10.00
C THR A 12 5.97 -12.53 8.54
N ARG A 13 7.23 -12.94 8.32
CA ARG A 13 7.77 -13.23 6.98
C ARG A 13 6.89 -14.23 6.24
N GLU A 14 6.59 -15.34 6.89
CA GLU A 14 5.80 -16.42 6.31
C GLU A 14 4.40 -15.93 5.89
N LYS A 15 3.81 -15.04 6.70
CA LYS A 15 2.51 -14.45 6.38
C LYS A 15 2.57 -13.53 5.16
N ILE A 16 3.61 -12.73 5.05
CA ILE A 16 3.83 -11.85 3.88
C ILE A 16 4.03 -12.70 2.61
N GLU A 17 4.92 -13.70 2.67
CA GLU A 17 5.17 -14.62 1.56
C GLU A 17 3.90 -15.39 1.15
N TYR A 18 3.12 -15.88 2.12
CA TYR A 18 1.83 -16.52 1.88
C TYR A 18 0.82 -15.61 1.14
N LEU A 19 0.76 -14.33 1.51
CA LEU A 19 -0.12 -13.36 0.83
C LEU A 19 0.38 -13.01 -0.57
N VAL A 20 1.70 -12.97 -0.79
CA VAL A 20 2.32 -12.82 -2.10
C VAL A 20 1.98 -14.00 -3.01
N ASP A 21 2.10 -15.22 -2.51
CA ASP A 21 1.74 -16.43 -3.25
C ASP A 21 0.25 -16.44 -3.62
N MET A 22 -0.62 -16.06 -2.68
CA MET A 22 -2.06 -15.96 -2.92
C MET A 22 -2.39 -14.90 -3.97
N ALA A 23 -1.71 -13.73 -3.94
CA ALA A 23 -1.87 -12.69 -4.96
C ALA A 23 -1.41 -13.19 -6.34
N SER A 24 -0.34 -13.98 -6.39
CA SER A 24 0.16 -14.60 -7.63
C SER A 24 -0.85 -15.58 -8.23
N GLU A 25 -1.57 -16.33 -7.41
CA GLU A 25 -2.65 -17.22 -7.90
C GLU A 25 -3.84 -16.42 -8.45
N PHE A 26 -4.20 -15.30 -7.81
CA PHE A 26 -5.24 -14.40 -8.32
C PHE A 26 -4.84 -13.69 -9.62
N GLU A 27 -3.56 -13.41 -9.83
CA GLU A 27 -3.11 -12.84 -11.11
C GLU A 27 -3.29 -13.82 -12.26
N LYS A 28 -3.04 -15.11 -12.04
CA LYS A 28 -3.25 -16.15 -13.06
C LYS A 28 -4.74 -16.31 -13.42
N HIS A 29 -5.60 -16.25 -12.42
CA HIS A 29 -7.04 -16.46 -12.53
C HIS A 29 -7.82 -15.48 -11.65
N PRO A 30 -8.04 -14.23 -12.09
CA PRO A 30 -8.57 -13.17 -11.23
C PRO A 30 -10.09 -13.24 -10.99
N ASN A 31 -10.83 -13.97 -11.83
CA ASN A 31 -12.27 -14.05 -11.76
C ASN A 31 -12.68 -15.42 -11.18
N ARG A 32 -13.12 -15.45 -9.94
CA ARG A 32 -13.50 -16.67 -9.21
C ARG A 32 -14.75 -16.42 -8.36
N ARG A 33 -15.45 -17.48 -7.95
CA ARG A 33 -16.67 -17.38 -7.11
C ARG A 33 -16.43 -17.69 -5.62
N LEU A 34 -15.20 -17.50 -5.16
CA LEU A 34 -14.82 -17.82 -3.77
C LEU A 34 -15.66 -17.09 -2.70
N LEU A 35 -16.24 -15.94 -3.05
CA LEU A 35 -17.06 -15.12 -2.15
C LEU A 35 -18.52 -15.04 -2.60
N GLU A 36 -19.01 -16.01 -3.38
CA GLU A 36 -20.41 -16.04 -3.77
C GLU A 36 -21.32 -16.09 -2.53
N GLY A 37 -22.32 -15.19 -2.48
CA GLY A 37 -23.21 -15.04 -1.33
C GLY A 37 -22.68 -14.13 -0.21
N ARG A 38 -21.41 -13.76 -0.21
CA ARG A 38 -20.81 -12.85 0.77
C ARG A 38 -21.03 -11.37 0.39
N VAL A 39 -20.99 -10.53 1.41
CA VAL A 39 -21.09 -9.07 1.28
C VAL A 39 -19.82 -8.42 1.84
N VAL A 40 -19.17 -7.60 1.03
CA VAL A 40 -18.02 -6.77 1.41
C VAL A 40 -18.49 -5.33 1.58
N ALA A 41 -18.31 -4.75 2.75
CA ALA A 41 -18.56 -3.33 2.97
C ALA A 41 -17.31 -2.49 2.73
N THR A 42 -17.42 -1.40 1.95
CA THR A 42 -16.34 -0.43 1.70
C THR A 42 -16.71 0.93 2.31
N LEU A 43 -16.10 1.26 3.46
CA LEU A 43 -16.41 2.46 4.24
C LEU A 43 -15.28 3.48 4.12
N PHE A 44 -15.43 4.47 3.25
CA PHE A 44 -14.41 5.47 2.99
C PHE A 44 -14.76 6.81 3.64
N PHE A 45 -14.29 7.01 4.89
CA PHE A 45 -14.41 8.27 5.63
C PHE A 45 -13.40 9.34 5.16
N GLU A 46 -12.39 8.93 4.39
CA GLU A 46 -11.47 9.81 3.69
C GLU A 46 -11.47 9.45 2.19
N PRO A 47 -11.59 10.42 1.26
CA PRO A 47 -11.63 10.14 -0.16
C PRO A 47 -10.44 9.35 -0.68
N SER A 48 -10.69 8.32 -1.48
CA SER A 48 -9.65 7.56 -2.17
C SER A 48 -10.21 6.80 -3.37
N THR A 49 -10.06 7.36 -4.56
CA THR A 49 -10.60 6.77 -5.79
C THR A 49 -9.97 5.41 -6.09
N ARG A 50 -8.65 5.35 -6.18
CA ARG A 50 -7.93 4.13 -6.57
C ARG A 50 -8.12 2.98 -5.57
N THR A 51 -7.94 3.26 -4.29
CA THR A 51 -8.06 2.22 -3.25
C THR A 51 -9.47 1.66 -3.20
N ARG A 52 -10.49 2.53 -3.24
CA ARG A 52 -11.89 2.12 -3.24
C ARG A 52 -12.23 1.25 -4.44
N LEU A 53 -12.04 1.80 -5.66
CA LEU A 53 -12.36 1.07 -6.90
C LEU A 53 -11.63 -0.26 -6.99
N SER A 54 -10.37 -0.33 -6.54
CA SER A 54 -9.60 -1.56 -6.57
C SER A 54 -10.13 -2.61 -5.57
N PHE A 55 -10.54 -2.22 -4.35
CA PHE A 55 -11.19 -3.15 -3.42
C PHE A 55 -12.56 -3.61 -3.91
N GLU A 56 -13.36 -2.69 -4.43
CA GLU A 56 -14.68 -3.02 -5.00
C GLU A 56 -14.54 -3.97 -6.19
N THR A 57 -13.56 -3.72 -7.08
CA THR A 57 -13.26 -4.62 -8.20
C THR A 57 -12.76 -5.99 -7.70
N ALA A 58 -11.88 -6.02 -6.69
CA ALA A 58 -11.40 -7.27 -6.09
C ALA A 58 -12.56 -8.12 -5.54
N ALA A 59 -13.46 -7.49 -4.77
CA ALA A 59 -14.63 -8.16 -4.22
C ALA A 59 -15.57 -8.69 -5.32
N ASN A 60 -15.87 -7.86 -6.33
CA ASN A 60 -16.72 -8.27 -7.45
C ASN A 60 -16.12 -9.43 -8.25
N ARG A 61 -14.81 -9.43 -8.50
CA ARG A 61 -14.12 -10.53 -9.19
C ARG A 61 -14.08 -11.83 -8.39
N LEU A 62 -14.28 -11.75 -7.09
CA LEU A 62 -14.44 -12.93 -6.22
C LEU A 62 -15.91 -13.37 -6.08
N GLY A 63 -16.85 -12.74 -6.77
CA GLY A 63 -18.28 -13.06 -6.72
C GLY A 63 -19.01 -12.46 -5.51
N ALA A 64 -18.39 -11.60 -4.72
CA ALA A 64 -19.04 -10.92 -3.60
C ALA A 64 -19.97 -9.80 -4.07
N ARG A 65 -20.93 -9.44 -3.21
CA ARG A 65 -21.69 -8.21 -3.33
C ARG A 65 -20.98 -7.10 -2.57
N VAL A 66 -21.06 -5.85 -3.08
CA VAL A 66 -20.40 -4.71 -2.45
C VAL A 66 -21.45 -3.69 -2.01
N ILE A 67 -21.31 -3.24 -0.75
CA ILE A 67 -22.07 -2.12 -0.19
C ILE A 67 -21.09 -1.09 0.39
N GLY A 68 -21.51 0.13 0.63
CA GLY A 68 -20.66 1.12 1.32
C GLY A 68 -20.90 2.55 0.90
N PHE A 69 -19.98 3.42 1.29
CA PHE A 69 -19.98 4.84 0.96
C PHE A 69 -18.58 5.37 0.68
N ALA A 70 -18.49 6.47 -0.07
CA ALA A 70 -17.25 7.13 -0.48
C ALA A 70 -17.07 8.52 0.14
N ASP A 71 -18.12 9.06 0.76
CA ASP A 71 -18.13 10.36 1.41
C ASP A 71 -18.86 10.26 2.77
N PRO A 72 -18.18 10.60 3.89
CA PRO A 72 -18.81 10.58 5.21
C PRO A 72 -19.98 11.56 5.34
N LYS A 73 -20.08 12.59 4.49
CA LYS A 73 -21.16 13.56 4.52
C LYS A 73 -22.54 12.98 4.20
N VAL A 74 -22.60 11.82 3.54
CA VAL A 74 -23.86 11.13 3.21
C VAL A 74 -24.23 10.06 4.27
N THR A 75 -23.49 9.98 5.37
CA THR A 75 -23.68 8.97 6.43
C THR A 75 -24.38 9.56 7.66
N SER A 76 -24.83 8.67 8.55
CA SER A 76 -25.39 9.07 9.86
C SER A 76 -24.38 9.74 10.80
N GLY A 77 -23.08 9.66 10.51
CA GLY A 77 -22.03 10.42 11.21
C GLY A 77 -22.29 11.92 11.24
N THR A 78 -22.92 12.47 10.21
CA THR A 78 -23.36 13.88 10.18
C THR A 78 -24.45 14.21 11.22
N LYS A 79 -25.12 13.20 11.75
CA LYS A 79 -26.13 13.30 12.82
C LYS A 79 -25.56 12.98 14.20
N GLY A 80 -24.24 12.74 14.30
CA GLY A 80 -23.55 12.42 15.56
C GLY A 80 -23.40 10.93 15.86
N GLU A 81 -23.66 10.03 14.89
CA GLU A 81 -23.37 8.59 15.06
C GLU A 81 -21.88 8.36 15.27
N THR A 82 -21.53 7.54 16.25
CA THR A 82 -20.14 7.23 16.58
C THR A 82 -19.56 6.22 15.59
N LEU A 83 -18.22 6.17 15.45
CA LEU A 83 -17.55 5.15 14.64
C LEU A 83 -17.95 3.73 15.12
N LYS A 84 -18.03 3.51 16.45
CA LYS A 84 -18.45 2.22 17.02
C LYS A 84 -19.82 1.81 16.51
N ASP A 85 -20.80 2.72 16.58
CA ASP A 85 -22.17 2.42 16.18
C ASP A 85 -22.26 2.14 14.68
N THR A 86 -21.57 2.93 13.86
CA THR A 86 -21.45 2.68 12.41
C THR A 86 -20.88 1.27 12.15
N ILE A 87 -19.76 0.90 12.80
CA ILE A 87 -19.11 -0.41 12.60
C ILE A 87 -20.03 -1.55 13.06
N MET A 88 -20.63 -1.44 14.23
CA MET A 88 -21.55 -2.46 14.76
C MET A 88 -22.78 -2.62 13.86
N MET A 89 -23.35 -1.53 13.37
CA MET A 89 -24.51 -1.56 12.48
C MET A 89 -24.16 -2.18 11.12
N VAL A 90 -23.05 -1.78 10.48
CA VAL A 90 -22.62 -2.35 9.19
C VAL A 90 -22.25 -3.82 9.32
N SER A 91 -21.73 -4.26 10.47
CA SER A 91 -21.42 -5.67 10.73
C SER A 91 -22.65 -6.60 10.69
N ASN A 92 -23.87 -6.05 10.80
CA ASN A 92 -25.08 -6.84 10.57
C ASN A 92 -25.39 -7.08 9.09
N TYR A 93 -24.74 -6.36 8.19
CA TYR A 93 -25.04 -6.38 6.76
C TYR A 93 -23.90 -6.94 5.91
N ALA A 94 -22.69 -7.02 6.47
CA ALA A 94 -21.50 -7.42 5.73
C ALA A 94 -20.71 -8.52 6.47
N ASP A 95 -20.04 -9.37 5.71
CA ASP A 95 -19.15 -10.42 6.21
C ASP A 95 -17.74 -9.89 6.52
N ILE A 96 -17.38 -8.76 5.93
CA ILE A 96 -16.07 -8.09 6.10
C ILE A 96 -16.23 -6.60 5.81
N ILE A 97 -15.44 -5.78 6.52
CA ILE A 97 -15.42 -4.32 6.32
C ILE A 97 -14.02 -3.88 5.88
N VAL A 98 -13.94 -3.29 4.71
CA VAL A 98 -12.78 -2.54 4.23
C VAL A 98 -12.99 -1.08 4.57
N MET A 99 -12.13 -0.49 5.41
CA MET A 99 -12.33 0.90 5.83
C MET A 99 -11.09 1.78 5.59
N ARG A 100 -11.35 3.02 5.23
CA ARG A 100 -10.38 4.10 5.20
C ARG A 100 -10.87 5.26 6.05
N HIS A 101 -10.03 5.76 6.95
CA HIS A 101 -10.41 6.79 7.90
C HIS A 101 -9.34 7.88 8.00
N TYR A 102 -9.76 9.12 8.31
CA TYR A 102 -8.85 10.26 8.48
C TYR A 102 -8.14 10.28 9.84
N LEU A 103 -8.68 9.59 10.85
CA LEU A 103 -8.07 9.47 12.18
C LEU A 103 -7.14 8.26 12.25
N GLU A 104 -5.97 8.46 12.82
CA GLU A 104 -5.03 7.40 13.16
C GLU A 104 -5.61 6.47 14.23
N GLY A 105 -5.36 5.17 14.07
CA GLY A 105 -5.88 4.16 15.00
C GLY A 105 -7.35 3.78 14.80
N ALA A 106 -8.11 4.47 13.92
CA ALA A 106 -9.52 4.17 13.68
C ALA A 106 -9.76 2.74 13.21
N ALA A 107 -8.88 2.19 12.35
CA ALA A 107 -8.98 0.80 11.91
C ALA A 107 -8.68 -0.20 13.03
N ARG A 108 -7.76 0.12 13.94
CA ARG A 108 -7.48 -0.68 15.15
C ARG A 108 -8.71 -0.73 16.04
N TYR A 109 -9.24 0.43 16.39
CA TYR A 109 -10.45 0.52 17.18
C TYR A 109 -11.64 -0.22 16.55
N ALA A 110 -11.83 -0.06 15.24
CA ALA A 110 -12.87 -0.79 14.52
C ALA A 110 -12.68 -2.32 14.64
N SER A 111 -11.45 -2.81 14.53
CA SER A 111 -11.15 -4.25 14.64
C SER A 111 -11.38 -4.83 16.03
N GLU A 112 -11.33 -4.00 17.07
CA GLU A 112 -11.60 -4.39 18.46
C GLU A 112 -13.10 -4.49 18.77
N VAL A 113 -13.93 -3.68 18.08
CA VAL A 113 -15.38 -3.64 18.32
C VAL A 113 -16.19 -4.43 17.31
N ALA A 114 -15.66 -4.68 16.10
CA ALA A 114 -16.37 -5.37 15.03
C ALA A 114 -16.46 -6.89 15.29
N PRO A 115 -17.64 -7.52 15.12
CA PRO A 115 -17.77 -8.98 15.08
C PRO A 115 -17.28 -9.59 13.77
N VAL A 116 -17.05 -8.78 12.72
CA VAL A 116 -16.54 -9.20 11.41
C VAL A 116 -15.12 -8.68 11.18
N PRO A 117 -14.32 -9.29 10.29
CA PRO A 117 -12.97 -8.81 9.99
C PRO A 117 -12.94 -7.38 9.45
N ILE A 118 -11.92 -6.63 9.83
CA ILE A 118 -11.61 -5.29 9.32
C ILE A 118 -10.34 -5.33 8.46
N VAL A 119 -10.39 -4.71 7.28
CA VAL A 119 -9.23 -4.46 6.43
C VAL A 119 -8.96 -2.96 6.38
N ASN A 120 -7.79 -2.56 6.88
CA ASN A 120 -7.34 -1.17 6.87
C ASN A 120 -6.90 -0.74 5.46
N ALA A 121 -7.67 0.14 4.83
CA ALA A 121 -7.37 0.76 3.54
C ALA A 121 -6.70 2.15 3.67
N GLY A 122 -6.14 2.43 4.87
CA GLY A 122 -5.44 3.66 5.24
C GLY A 122 -6.11 4.39 6.39
N ASP A 123 -5.35 4.72 7.44
CA ASP A 123 -5.83 5.45 8.61
C ASP A 123 -4.92 6.66 8.92
N GLY A 124 -5.38 7.84 8.57
CA GLY A 124 -4.67 9.10 8.79
C GLY A 124 -3.27 9.12 8.16
N ALA A 125 -2.27 9.56 8.94
CA ALA A 125 -0.85 9.52 8.56
C ALA A 125 -0.14 8.24 9.02
N ASN A 126 -0.85 7.33 9.72
CA ASN A 126 -0.27 6.17 10.38
C ASN A 126 0.10 5.05 9.40
N GLN A 127 -0.87 4.28 8.89
CA GLN A 127 -0.60 3.05 8.14
C GLN A 127 -1.41 2.94 6.85
N HIS A 128 -0.85 2.23 5.88
CA HIS A 128 -1.58 1.82 4.67
C HIS A 128 -1.22 0.37 4.28
N PRO A 129 -1.58 -0.63 5.11
CA PRO A 129 -1.11 -2.00 4.94
C PRO A 129 -1.49 -2.61 3.59
N SER A 130 -2.66 -2.25 3.03
CA SER A 130 -3.06 -2.73 1.71
C SER A 130 -2.24 -2.12 0.57
N GLN A 131 -1.66 -0.92 0.75
CA GLN A 131 -0.68 -0.38 -0.19
C GLN A 131 0.65 -1.12 -0.05
N THR A 132 1.09 -1.35 1.17
CA THR A 132 2.33 -2.08 1.44
C THR A 132 2.31 -3.47 0.80
N MET A 133 1.19 -4.20 0.90
CA MET A 133 1.09 -5.53 0.30
C MET A 133 1.16 -5.51 -1.23
N LEU A 134 0.53 -4.52 -1.89
CA LEU A 134 0.67 -4.40 -3.35
C LEU A 134 2.09 -3.97 -3.77
N ASP A 135 2.77 -3.16 -2.94
CA ASP A 135 4.16 -2.77 -3.18
C ASP A 135 5.10 -3.98 -3.06
N ILE A 136 4.95 -4.77 -1.99
CA ILE A 136 5.70 -6.02 -1.78
C ILE A 136 5.44 -7.00 -2.93
N TYR A 137 4.18 -7.19 -3.32
CA TYR A 137 3.84 -8.06 -4.45
C TYR A 137 4.49 -7.57 -5.75
N SER A 138 4.48 -6.26 -6.00
CA SER A 138 5.11 -5.66 -7.17
C SER A 138 6.64 -5.82 -7.16
N ILE A 139 7.26 -5.67 -6.00
CA ILE A 139 8.70 -5.91 -5.81
C ILE A 139 9.01 -7.38 -6.10
N TYR A 140 8.32 -8.31 -5.45
CA TYR A 140 8.53 -9.75 -5.65
C TYR A 140 8.36 -10.15 -7.13
N LYS A 141 7.29 -9.68 -7.76
CA LYS A 141 6.98 -9.97 -9.16
C LYS A 141 8.07 -9.50 -10.12
N THR A 142 8.69 -8.36 -9.83
CA THR A 142 9.70 -7.76 -10.73
C THR A 142 11.12 -8.19 -10.43
N GLN A 143 11.42 -8.55 -9.18
CA GLN A 143 12.76 -8.93 -8.74
C GLN A 143 12.94 -10.45 -8.53
N GLY A 144 11.84 -11.21 -8.42
CA GLY A 144 11.87 -12.64 -8.11
C GLY A 144 12.23 -12.96 -6.65
N THR A 145 12.53 -11.96 -5.85
CA THR A 145 12.92 -12.07 -4.43
C THR A 145 12.51 -10.81 -3.67
N LEU A 146 12.48 -10.91 -2.35
CA LEU A 146 12.35 -9.76 -1.42
C LEU A 146 13.65 -9.54 -0.62
N ASP A 147 14.60 -10.49 -0.72
CA ASP A 147 15.87 -10.42 0.00
C ASP A 147 16.97 -9.74 -0.80
N ASN A 148 17.88 -9.06 -0.09
CA ASN A 148 19.10 -8.46 -0.62
C ASN A 148 18.90 -7.41 -1.72
N LEU A 149 17.80 -6.68 -1.67
CA LEU A 149 17.46 -5.62 -2.63
C LEU A 149 18.00 -4.27 -2.16
N ASN A 150 18.47 -3.46 -3.11
CA ASN A 150 18.72 -2.04 -2.91
C ASN A 150 17.46 -1.26 -3.24
N ILE A 151 16.78 -0.75 -2.20
CA ILE A 151 15.51 -0.02 -2.31
C ILE A 151 15.76 1.46 -2.03
N TYR A 152 15.63 2.27 -3.06
CA TYR A 152 15.81 3.72 -3.00
C TYR A 152 14.45 4.38 -2.77
N MET A 153 14.31 5.09 -1.66
CA MET A 153 13.11 5.86 -1.32
C MET A 153 13.40 7.34 -1.52
N VAL A 154 12.64 7.99 -2.41
CA VAL A 154 12.95 9.35 -2.89
C VAL A 154 11.76 10.28 -2.70
N GLY A 155 12.00 11.46 -2.16
CA GLY A 155 11.04 12.55 -2.05
C GLY A 155 10.59 12.83 -0.61
N ASP A 156 9.28 12.75 -0.34
CA ASP A 156 8.73 12.98 1.00
C ASP A 156 8.83 11.72 1.86
N LEU A 157 9.91 11.62 2.62
CA LEU A 157 10.13 10.51 3.56
C LEU A 157 9.63 10.83 4.98
N LYS A 158 9.31 12.10 5.26
CA LYS A 158 8.83 12.56 6.57
C LYS A 158 7.35 12.23 6.79
N TYR A 159 6.51 12.52 5.81
CA TYR A 159 5.06 12.34 5.89
C TYR A 159 4.56 11.14 5.07
N GLY A 160 5.48 10.44 4.40
CA GLY A 160 5.20 9.35 3.48
C GLY A 160 4.83 8.05 4.20
N ARG A 161 3.59 7.90 4.69
CA ARG A 161 3.14 6.66 5.35
C ARG A 161 3.39 5.38 4.55
N THR A 162 3.43 5.44 3.22
CA THR A 162 3.70 4.28 2.36
C THR A 162 5.14 3.81 2.48
N VAL A 163 6.11 4.74 2.51
CA VAL A 163 7.52 4.38 2.70
C VAL A 163 7.77 3.85 4.10
N HIS A 164 7.11 4.40 5.13
CA HIS A 164 7.21 3.91 6.51
C HIS A 164 6.67 2.49 6.64
N SER A 165 5.49 2.24 6.09
CA SER A 165 4.87 0.91 6.13
C SER A 165 5.68 -0.12 5.33
N LEU A 166 6.23 0.26 4.17
CA LEU A 166 7.08 -0.62 3.38
C LEU A 166 8.38 -0.96 4.12
N LEU A 167 9.02 0.05 4.74
CA LEU A 167 10.22 -0.16 5.57
C LEU A 167 9.94 -1.17 6.70
N MET A 168 8.85 -0.99 7.43
CA MET A 168 8.48 -1.89 8.52
C MET A 168 8.17 -3.31 8.05
N ALA A 169 7.51 -3.47 6.90
CA ALA A 169 7.20 -4.78 6.34
C ALA A 169 8.47 -5.51 5.87
N MET A 170 9.39 -4.79 5.26
CA MET A 170 10.64 -5.35 4.73
C MET A 170 11.65 -5.74 5.82
N ARG A 171 11.38 -5.50 7.11
CA ARG A 171 12.25 -5.92 8.23
C ARG A 171 12.52 -7.43 8.28
N HIS A 172 11.61 -8.22 7.72
CA HIS A 172 11.71 -9.68 7.68
C HIS A 172 12.60 -10.18 6.54
N PHE A 173 13.04 -9.28 5.68
CA PHE A 173 13.93 -9.53 4.55
C PHE A 173 15.24 -8.77 4.78
N THR A 174 16.17 -8.87 3.88
CA THR A 174 17.51 -8.27 4.04
C THR A 174 17.76 -7.11 3.05
N PRO A 175 16.88 -6.08 2.97
CA PRO A 175 17.11 -4.96 2.07
C PRO A 175 18.22 -4.05 2.57
N THR A 176 18.78 -3.26 1.66
CA THR A 176 19.47 -2.02 1.99
C THR A 176 18.60 -0.87 1.51
N PHE A 177 18.15 -0.03 2.44
CA PHE A 177 17.40 1.18 2.10
C PHE A 177 18.35 2.32 1.79
N HIS A 178 18.01 3.10 0.76
CA HIS A 178 18.68 4.31 0.39
C HIS A 178 17.67 5.46 0.48
N PHE A 179 17.92 6.41 1.39
CA PHE A 179 17.02 7.54 1.62
C PHE A 179 17.54 8.76 0.87
N ILE A 180 16.72 9.34 0.01
CA ILE A 180 17.01 10.52 -0.78
C ILE A 180 15.88 11.53 -0.55
N ALA A 181 16.14 12.53 0.28
CA ALA A 181 15.16 13.56 0.63
C ALA A 181 15.86 14.86 1.02
N PRO A 182 15.23 16.04 0.84
CA PRO A 182 15.73 17.27 1.46
C PRO A 182 15.67 17.16 2.98
N ASP A 183 16.47 17.93 3.69
CA ASP A 183 16.55 17.86 5.15
C ASP A 183 15.17 18.03 5.83
N GLU A 184 14.31 18.89 5.26
CA GLU A 184 12.95 19.14 5.75
C GLU A 184 12.00 17.94 5.62
N LEU A 185 12.30 17.04 4.66
CA LEU A 185 11.49 15.86 4.34
C LEU A 185 12.25 14.55 4.60
N ALA A 186 13.37 14.61 5.31
CA ALA A 186 14.19 13.44 5.64
C ALA A 186 13.41 12.38 6.44
N MET A 187 13.86 11.14 6.34
CA MET A 187 13.31 10.03 7.13
C MET A 187 13.37 10.37 8.62
N PRO A 188 12.25 10.32 9.36
CA PRO A 188 12.23 10.61 10.78
C PRO A 188 13.18 9.71 11.57
N GLU A 189 13.79 10.26 12.64
CA GLU A 189 14.76 9.54 13.48
C GLU A 189 14.16 8.26 14.07
N TYR A 190 12.87 8.25 14.37
CA TYR A 190 12.15 7.08 14.83
C TYR A 190 12.33 5.86 13.88
N TYR A 191 12.21 6.05 12.57
CA TYR A 191 12.37 4.97 11.59
C TYR A 191 13.83 4.59 11.38
N LYS A 192 14.76 5.53 11.55
CA LYS A 192 16.20 5.23 11.52
C LYS A 192 16.63 4.40 12.74
N LEU A 193 16.08 4.69 13.91
CA LEU A 193 16.24 3.87 15.12
C LEU A 193 15.63 2.48 14.92
N TYR A 194 14.42 2.42 14.37
CA TYR A 194 13.77 1.15 14.01
C TYR A 194 14.65 0.29 13.10
N CYS A 195 15.29 0.89 12.08
CA CYS A 195 16.25 0.17 11.24
C CYS A 195 17.41 -0.41 12.05
N LYS A 196 18.02 0.38 12.95
CA LYS A 196 19.12 -0.06 13.82
C LYS A 196 18.70 -1.22 14.74
N GLU A 197 17.53 -1.11 15.37
CA GLU A 197 17.00 -2.13 16.29
C GLU A 197 16.69 -3.47 15.58
N HIS A 198 16.31 -3.43 14.31
CA HIS A 198 15.97 -4.62 13.52
C HIS A 198 17.08 -5.07 12.56
N GLY A 199 18.26 -4.47 12.65
CA GLY A 199 19.41 -4.84 11.79
C GLY A 199 19.23 -4.52 10.31
N ILE A 200 18.33 -3.59 9.97
CA ILE A 200 18.08 -3.14 8.61
C ILE A 200 19.15 -2.13 8.21
N ARG A 201 19.83 -2.39 7.11
CA ARG A 201 20.85 -1.47 6.58
C ARG A 201 20.19 -0.28 5.89
N TYR A 202 20.71 0.91 6.12
CA TYR A 202 20.30 2.10 5.37
C TYR A 202 21.46 3.05 5.12
N VAL A 203 21.34 3.83 4.05
CA VAL A 203 22.26 4.89 3.64
C VAL A 203 21.46 6.14 3.32
N GLU A 204 21.92 7.31 3.77
CA GLU A 204 21.32 8.61 3.42
C GLU A 204 22.16 9.25 2.33
N HIS A 205 21.52 9.76 1.28
CA HIS A 205 22.16 10.45 0.17
C HIS A 205 21.65 11.89 0.10
N LYS A 206 22.55 12.80 -0.26
CA LYS A 206 22.21 14.21 -0.51
C LYS A 206 21.92 14.48 -1.98
N ASP A 207 22.58 13.72 -2.86
CA ASP A 207 22.46 13.88 -4.30
C ASP A 207 21.44 12.92 -4.88
N PHE A 208 20.74 13.37 -5.92
CA PHE A 208 19.83 12.56 -6.70
C PHE A 208 20.21 12.66 -8.17
N ASP A 209 21.05 11.75 -8.63
CA ASP A 209 21.60 11.71 -9.97
C ASP A 209 21.79 10.27 -10.48
N ALA A 210 22.27 10.12 -11.72
CA ALA A 210 22.48 8.83 -12.34
C ALA A 210 23.51 7.95 -11.62
N ASN A 211 24.47 8.53 -10.90
CA ASN A 211 25.46 7.75 -10.16
C ASN A 211 24.88 7.24 -8.86
N THR A 212 24.14 8.09 -8.15
CA THR A 212 23.50 7.74 -6.89
C THR A 212 22.55 6.56 -7.03
N ILE A 213 21.75 6.50 -8.11
CA ILE A 213 20.75 5.45 -8.32
C ILE A 213 21.23 4.27 -9.17
N ALA A 214 22.52 4.25 -9.56
CA ALA A 214 23.04 3.22 -10.48
C ALA A 214 22.87 1.78 -9.95
N ASP A 215 22.84 1.62 -8.63
CA ASP A 215 22.74 0.33 -7.93
C ASP A 215 21.32 -0.06 -7.51
N ALA A 216 20.33 0.77 -7.84
CA ALA A 216 18.95 0.55 -7.44
C ALA A 216 18.33 -0.68 -8.13
N ASP A 217 17.69 -1.54 -7.34
CA ASP A 217 16.78 -2.57 -7.82
C ASP A 217 15.34 -2.00 -7.87
N ILE A 218 15.00 -1.23 -6.85
CA ILE A 218 13.72 -0.50 -6.75
C ILE A 218 13.99 0.97 -6.48
N LEU A 219 13.38 1.82 -7.28
CA LEU A 219 13.30 3.26 -7.06
C LEU A 219 11.87 3.63 -6.69
N TYR A 220 11.61 3.82 -5.40
CA TYR A 220 10.30 4.17 -4.87
C TYR A 220 10.17 5.68 -4.75
N MET A 221 9.49 6.28 -5.73
CA MET A 221 9.27 7.73 -5.78
C MET A 221 8.03 8.12 -4.97
N THR A 222 8.11 9.25 -4.28
CA THR A 222 6.95 9.84 -3.57
C THR A 222 6.78 11.30 -3.97
N ARG A 223 5.53 11.77 -4.01
CA ARG A 223 5.24 13.18 -4.18
C ARG A 223 5.36 13.93 -2.85
N VAL A 224 5.70 15.20 -2.90
CA VAL A 224 5.59 16.09 -1.75
C VAL A 224 4.11 16.39 -1.49
N GLN A 225 3.62 16.05 -0.30
CA GLN A 225 2.20 16.11 0.04
C GLN A 225 1.83 17.49 0.60
N ARG A 226 1.39 18.43 -0.25
CA ARG A 226 1.00 19.79 0.14
C ARG A 226 0.05 19.82 1.34
N GLU A 227 -0.87 18.88 1.40
CA GLU A 227 -1.89 18.75 2.43
C GLU A 227 -1.34 18.43 3.84
N ARG A 228 -0.04 18.15 3.95
CA ARG A 228 0.64 17.85 5.22
C ARG A 228 1.44 19.04 5.77
N PHE A 229 1.60 20.09 4.98
CA PHE A 229 2.33 21.28 5.40
C PHE A 229 1.41 22.28 6.08
N SER A 230 1.77 22.74 7.26
CA SER A 230 1.12 23.86 7.95
C SER A 230 1.57 25.21 7.37
N ASP A 231 2.80 25.27 6.86
CA ASP A 231 3.37 26.45 6.18
C ASP A 231 3.53 26.19 4.68
N LEU A 232 2.82 26.98 3.86
CA LEU A 232 2.88 26.89 2.41
C LEU A 232 4.24 27.35 1.84
N LEU A 233 4.98 28.21 2.54
CA LEU A 233 6.30 28.65 2.11
C LEU A 233 7.32 27.49 2.25
N GLU A 234 7.20 26.67 3.26
CA GLU A 234 8.00 25.44 3.41
C GLU A 234 7.72 24.48 2.25
N TYR A 235 6.45 24.24 1.94
CA TYR A 235 6.06 23.43 0.77
C TYR A 235 6.66 23.94 -0.54
N GLU A 236 6.54 25.27 -0.81
CA GLU A 236 7.06 25.86 -2.06
C GLU A 236 8.58 25.69 -2.23
N ARG A 237 9.34 25.61 -1.13
CA ARG A 237 10.80 25.36 -1.16
C ARG A 237 11.18 23.96 -1.58
N VAL A 238 10.33 22.96 -1.23
CA VAL A 238 10.68 21.54 -1.38
C VAL A 238 9.88 20.80 -2.45
N LYS A 239 8.79 21.38 -2.97
CA LYS A 239 7.85 20.70 -3.90
C LYS A 239 8.50 20.14 -5.16
N ASP A 240 9.56 20.78 -5.66
CA ASP A 240 10.26 20.44 -6.89
C ASP A 240 11.70 19.94 -6.64
N SER A 241 12.05 19.60 -5.38
CA SER A 241 13.41 19.24 -4.98
C SER A 241 13.92 17.98 -5.67
N TYR A 242 13.04 17.03 -6.00
CA TYR A 242 13.42 15.77 -6.62
C TYR A 242 12.51 15.43 -7.80
N LEU A 243 13.00 15.75 -8.98
CA LEU A 243 12.43 15.34 -10.25
C LEU A 243 13.28 14.22 -10.85
N LEU A 244 12.70 13.02 -10.99
CA LEU A 244 13.34 11.94 -11.73
C LEU A 244 13.25 12.23 -13.24
N LYS A 245 14.41 12.41 -13.87
CA LYS A 245 14.56 12.69 -15.31
C LYS A 245 15.04 11.45 -16.05
N ARG A 246 14.63 11.30 -17.31
CA ARG A 246 15.00 10.14 -18.15
C ARG A 246 16.53 9.96 -18.27
N ASN A 247 17.31 11.04 -18.35
CA ASN A 247 18.76 10.96 -18.46
C ASN A 247 19.43 10.38 -17.20
N MET A 248 18.79 10.44 -16.04
CA MET A 248 19.30 9.86 -14.79
C MET A 248 19.27 8.32 -14.83
N LEU A 249 18.51 7.71 -15.74
CA LEU A 249 18.43 6.27 -15.93
C LEU A 249 19.55 5.69 -16.80
N SER A 250 20.50 6.52 -17.27
CA SER A 250 21.57 6.10 -18.19
C SER A 250 22.53 5.05 -17.62
N ARG A 251 22.58 4.91 -16.31
CA ARG A 251 23.41 3.92 -15.57
C ARG A 251 22.58 2.91 -14.79
N ALA A 252 21.26 2.92 -14.96
CA ALA A 252 20.38 2.04 -14.22
C ALA A 252 20.62 0.57 -14.58
N LYS A 253 20.45 -0.32 -13.58
CA LYS A 253 20.43 -1.77 -13.81
C LYS A 253 19.27 -2.15 -14.71
N GLU A 254 19.40 -3.24 -15.46
CA GLU A 254 18.33 -3.76 -16.33
C GLU A 254 17.07 -4.14 -15.54
N ASN A 255 17.25 -4.66 -14.32
CA ASN A 255 16.16 -5.06 -13.43
C ASN A 255 15.50 -3.90 -12.69
N LEU A 256 16.05 -2.67 -12.73
CA LEU A 256 15.46 -1.52 -12.05
C LEU A 256 13.97 -1.41 -12.34
N LYS A 257 13.15 -1.21 -11.29
CA LYS A 257 11.75 -0.79 -11.43
C LYS A 257 11.46 0.45 -10.61
N ILE A 258 10.77 1.38 -11.26
CA ILE A 258 10.33 2.64 -10.65
C ILE A 258 8.90 2.42 -10.16
N LEU A 259 8.71 2.52 -8.85
CA LEU A 259 7.43 2.42 -8.16
C LEU A 259 6.97 3.81 -7.68
N HIS A 260 5.66 3.97 -7.57
CA HIS A 260 5.04 5.19 -7.05
C HIS A 260 3.63 4.89 -6.54
N PRO A 261 3.23 5.30 -5.32
CA PRO A 261 1.89 5.00 -4.79
C PRO A 261 0.77 5.78 -5.49
N LEU A 262 1.10 6.72 -6.37
CA LEU A 262 0.20 7.61 -7.10
C LEU A 262 -0.73 8.45 -6.17
N PRO A 263 -1.24 9.62 -6.60
CA PRO A 263 -0.99 10.22 -7.90
C PRO A 263 0.40 10.86 -7.97
N ARG A 264 1.04 10.78 -9.12
CA ARG A 264 2.22 11.61 -9.41
C ARG A 264 1.78 13.01 -9.89
N VAL A 265 2.63 14.00 -9.67
CA VAL A 265 2.44 15.39 -10.13
C VAL A 265 3.65 15.80 -10.98
N ASN A 266 4.76 16.22 -10.34
CA ASN A 266 5.94 16.73 -11.02
C ASN A 266 7.19 15.87 -10.80
N GLU A 267 7.15 14.91 -9.86
CA GLU A 267 8.32 14.18 -9.37
C GLU A 267 8.88 13.13 -10.34
N ILE A 268 8.14 12.80 -11.40
CA ILE A 268 8.58 11.87 -12.46
C ILE A 268 8.30 12.50 -13.83
N GLU A 269 9.34 12.65 -14.63
CA GLU A 269 9.22 13.12 -16.02
C GLU A 269 8.38 12.17 -16.86
N TYR A 270 7.44 12.71 -17.65
CA TYR A 270 6.52 11.87 -18.47
C TYR A 270 7.23 10.97 -19.49
N SER A 271 8.41 11.37 -19.97
CA SER A 271 9.23 10.57 -20.90
C SER A 271 9.71 9.24 -20.30
N ILE A 272 9.64 9.08 -18.97
CA ILE A 272 9.97 7.83 -18.28
C ILE A 272 8.91 6.76 -18.52
N ASP A 273 7.64 7.13 -18.77
CA ASP A 273 6.55 6.19 -19.04
C ASP A 273 6.84 5.24 -20.20
N GLU A 274 7.67 5.67 -21.16
CA GLU A 274 8.08 4.90 -22.33
C GLU A 274 9.28 3.98 -22.06
N THR A 275 9.84 4.01 -20.85
CA THR A 275 11.02 3.20 -20.50
C THR A 275 10.60 1.85 -19.89
N PRO A 276 11.44 0.80 -19.97
CA PRO A 276 11.17 -0.48 -19.34
C PRO A 276 11.23 -0.42 -17.79
N TYR A 277 11.65 0.70 -17.26
CA TYR A 277 11.80 0.93 -15.83
C TYR A 277 10.51 1.41 -15.16
N ALA A 278 9.62 2.10 -15.89
CA ALA A 278 8.34 2.57 -15.37
C ALA A 278 7.43 1.39 -15.00
N TYR A 279 7.07 1.27 -13.73
CA TYR A 279 6.23 0.16 -13.25
C TYR A 279 5.05 0.62 -12.38
N TYR A 280 4.89 1.88 -12.10
CA TYR A 280 3.89 2.43 -11.17
C TYR A 280 2.43 2.22 -11.60
N PHE A 281 2.15 2.11 -12.91
CA PHE A 281 0.80 1.76 -13.37
C PHE A 281 0.52 0.27 -13.23
N GLN A 282 1.49 -0.58 -13.54
CA GLN A 282 1.42 -2.03 -13.30
C GLN A 282 1.36 -2.33 -11.80
N GLN A 283 2.14 -1.59 -10.97
CA GLN A 283 2.05 -1.62 -9.52
C GLN A 283 0.62 -1.34 -9.04
N ALA A 284 -0.02 -0.28 -9.56
CA ALA A 284 -1.41 0.02 -9.22
C ALA A 284 -2.37 -1.11 -9.63
N GLY A 285 -2.15 -1.73 -10.79
CA GLY A 285 -2.89 -2.92 -11.27
C GLY A 285 -2.70 -4.14 -10.37
N ASN A 286 -1.48 -4.39 -9.91
CA ASN A 286 -1.16 -5.48 -8.96
C ASN A 286 -1.94 -5.34 -7.64
N GLY A 287 -2.37 -4.12 -7.32
CA GLY A 287 -3.25 -3.86 -6.19
C GLY A 287 -4.55 -4.65 -6.21
N LEU A 288 -5.05 -5.00 -7.38
CA LEU A 288 -6.23 -5.86 -7.51
C LEU A 288 -5.99 -7.24 -6.88
N PHE A 289 -4.91 -7.90 -7.27
CA PHE A 289 -4.59 -9.27 -6.83
C PHE A 289 -4.20 -9.31 -5.36
N ALA A 290 -3.40 -8.34 -4.91
CA ALA A 290 -3.07 -8.18 -3.49
C ALA A 290 -4.34 -8.00 -2.64
N ARG A 291 -5.32 -7.20 -3.09
CA ARG A 291 -6.57 -6.97 -2.37
C ARG A 291 -7.49 -8.20 -2.38
N GLN A 292 -7.52 -8.98 -3.46
CA GLN A 292 -8.20 -10.28 -3.46
C GLN A 292 -7.61 -11.20 -2.39
N ALA A 293 -6.28 -11.30 -2.31
CA ALA A 293 -5.60 -12.08 -1.28
C ALA A 293 -5.95 -11.60 0.13
N LEU A 294 -5.93 -10.28 0.37
CA LEU A 294 -6.27 -9.71 1.68
C LEU A 294 -7.72 -9.98 2.12
N ILE A 295 -8.67 -9.87 1.20
CA ILE A 295 -10.09 -10.16 1.48
C ILE A 295 -10.27 -11.64 1.78
N CYS A 296 -9.72 -12.53 0.97
CA CYS A 296 -9.82 -13.98 1.15
C CYS A 296 -9.18 -14.41 2.46
N ASP A 297 -7.99 -13.95 2.76
CA ASP A 297 -7.29 -14.27 4.01
C ASP A 297 -8.06 -13.78 5.25
N ALA A 298 -8.59 -12.57 5.23
CA ALA A 298 -9.40 -12.03 6.33
C ALA A 298 -10.68 -12.83 6.55
N LEU A 299 -11.27 -13.37 5.50
CA LEU A 299 -12.44 -14.27 5.57
C LEU A 299 -12.09 -15.74 5.86
N GLY A 300 -10.79 -16.05 5.98
CA GLY A 300 -10.32 -17.39 6.32
C GLY A 300 -10.20 -18.35 5.16
N ILE A 301 -10.31 -17.88 3.92
CA ILE A 301 -10.05 -18.67 2.72
C ILE A 301 -8.54 -18.88 2.58
N THR A 302 -8.15 -20.14 2.44
CA THR A 302 -6.75 -20.54 2.38
C THR A 302 -6.18 -20.49 0.96
N LEU A 303 -4.85 -20.43 0.85
CA LEU A 303 -4.16 -20.50 -0.45
C LEU A 303 -4.47 -21.82 -1.17
N GLU A 304 -4.66 -22.92 -0.44
CA GLU A 304 -5.02 -24.21 -1.01
C GLU A 304 -6.42 -24.20 -1.62
N GLU A 305 -7.39 -23.58 -0.93
CA GLU A 305 -8.74 -23.38 -1.47
C GLU A 305 -8.70 -22.50 -2.72
N VAL A 306 -7.88 -21.43 -2.74
CA VAL A 306 -7.68 -20.60 -3.93
C VAL A 306 -7.09 -21.41 -5.09
N LYS A 307 -6.07 -22.24 -4.85
CA LYS A 307 -5.44 -23.08 -5.89
C LYS A 307 -6.39 -24.13 -6.47
N ASN A 308 -7.24 -24.69 -5.62
CA ASN A 308 -8.16 -25.78 -5.99
C ASN A 308 -9.51 -25.27 -6.53
N ASP A 309 -9.76 -23.96 -6.45
CA ASP A 309 -11.00 -23.39 -6.97
C ASP A 309 -11.02 -23.36 -8.50
N ASN A 310 -11.95 -24.11 -9.08
CA ASN A 310 -12.19 -24.19 -10.52
C ASN A 310 -13.40 -23.36 -10.97
N THR A 311 -13.98 -22.53 -10.08
CA THR A 311 -15.12 -21.68 -10.41
C THR A 311 -14.62 -20.42 -11.12
N ILE A 312 -14.78 -20.36 -12.43
CA ILE A 312 -14.40 -19.19 -13.25
C ILE A 312 -15.67 -18.39 -13.55
N ILE A 313 -15.62 -17.08 -13.35
CA ILE A 313 -16.63 -16.12 -13.80
C ILE A 313 -16.16 -15.57 -15.16
N TYR A 314 -16.98 -15.76 -16.21
CA TYR A 314 -16.73 -15.24 -17.55
C TYR A 314 -17.33 -13.85 -17.72
#